data_427929e048d989146a6ecd924a935ed0
#
_entry.id   427929e048d989146a6ecd924a935ed0
#
_cell.length_a   1.000
_cell.length_b   1.000
_cell.length_c   1.000
_cell.angle_alpha   90.00
_cell.angle_beta   90.00
_cell.angle_gamma   90.00
#
_symmetry.space_group_name_H-M   'P 1'
#
loop_
_entity.id
_entity.type
_entity.pdbx_description
1 polymer ?
#
loop_
_entity_poly.entity_id
_entity_poly.type
_entity_poly.pdbx_seq_one_letter_code
_entity_poly.pdbx_strand_id
1 'polypeptide(L)'
;MNAAAVVAQTRVELTLTLRRGESVLLTLGIPVVLLVFFSVVDVLPLPAGVREPVDFLAPGILALAVMSTAMVSLAIATGFERSYGVLKRLGSTPLGRPALLVAKTAAVLVVEALQVVVLVAVAAVLGWRPEGSAALAAGTILVATVGFAGIGLLMAGTLRGEVTLAAANGLYLVLLLLGGMVFPLDRLPAGLEAVAHLLPAAALTEALGAALSAPATVPTGPWLVLAAWAVVAPALAAWRFRWE
;
A
#
# COMPACT_ATOMS: atom_id res chain seq x y z
N MET A 1 14.89 9.46 -19.51
CA MET A 1 15.04 9.21 -18.06
C MET A 1 16.37 8.49 -17.86
N ASN A 2 17.27 9.00 -17.03
CA ASN A 2 18.58 8.39 -16.80
C ASN A 2 18.41 7.25 -15.76
N ALA A 3 18.54 6.00 -16.19
CA ALA A 3 18.38 4.81 -15.36
C ALA A 3 19.37 4.78 -14.17
N ALA A 4 20.61 5.22 -14.38
CA ALA A 4 21.62 5.27 -13.31
C ALA A 4 21.22 6.25 -12.21
N ALA A 5 20.64 7.40 -12.55
CA ALA A 5 20.13 8.37 -11.57
C ALA A 5 18.95 7.82 -10.78
N VAL A 6 18.02 7.08 -11.42
CA VAL A 6 16.90 6.42 -10.73
C VAL A 6 17.43 5.37 -9.75
N VAL A 7 18.34 4.51 -10.15
CA VAL A 7 18.93 3.48 -9.27
C VAL A 7 19.67 4.12 -8.09
N ALA A 8 20.47 5.17 -8.34
CA ALA A 8 21.19 5.86 -7.28
C ALA A 8 20.20 6.49 -6.27
N GLN A 9 19.15 7.16 -6.74
CA GLN A 9 18.12 7.74 -5.87
C GLN A 9 17.37 6.65 -5.10
N THR A 10 16.99 5.52 -5.73
CA THR A 10 16.34 4.40 -5.05
C THR A 10 17.21 3.87 -3.90
N ARG A 11 18.53 3.73 -4.11
CA ARG A 11 19.46 3.30 -3.05
C ARG A 11 19.50 4.30 -1.88
N VAL A 12 19.49 5.60 -2.17
CA VAL A 12 19.45 6.64 -1.13
C VAL A 12 18.14 6.55 -0.34
N GLU A 13 17.00 6.46 -1.02
CA GLU A 13 15.68 6.33 -0.37
C GLU A 13 15.62 5.10 0.54
N LEU A 14 16.07 3.93 0.05
CA LEU A 14 16.15 2.71 0.84
C LEU A 14 17.05 2.86 2.07
N THR A 15 18.24 3.43 1.89
CA THR A 15 19.17 3.63 2.99
C THR A 15 18.59 4.54 4.06
N LEU A 16 17.90 5.62 3.66
CA LEU A 16 17.24 6.54 4.57
C LEU A 16 16.08 5.86 5.30
N THR A 17 15.27 5.07 4.59
CA THR A 17 14.14 4.35 5.18
C THR A 17 14.63 3.30 6.18
N LEU A 18 15.61 2.47 5.82
CA LEU A 18 16.12 1.41 6.70
C LEU A 18 16.90 1.95 7.91
N ARG A 19 17.52 3.12 7.79
CA ARG A 19 18.18 3.79 8.92
C ARG A 19 17.21 4.39 9.93
N ARG A 20 15.96 4.63 9.54
CA ARG A 20 14.88 5.03 10.45
C ARG A 20 14.25 3.81 11.10
N GLY A 21 14.99 3.13 12.00
CA GLY A 21 14.56 1.87 12.61
C GLY A 21 13.18 1.93 13.26
N GLU A 22 12.81 3.07 13.86
CA GLU A 22 11.47 3.30 14.42
C GLU A 22 10.38 3.19 13.34
N SER A 23 10.59 3.81 12.18
CA SER A 23 9.62 3.76 11.08
C SER A 23 9.49 2.33 10.53
N VAL A 24 10.61 1.62 10.36
CA VAL A 24 10.61 0.23 9.90
C VAL A 24 9.92 -0.68 10.91
N LEU A 25 10.19 -0.49 12.21
CA LEU A 25 9.57 -1.26 13.29
C LEU A 25 8.04 -1.04 13.32
N LEU A 26 7.57 0.19 13.18
CA LEU A 26 6.14 0.50 13.15
C LEU A 26 5.48 -0.07 11.88
N THR A 27 6.12 0.11 10.72
CA THR A 27 5.58 -0.32 9.44
C THR A 27 5.48 -1.85 9.32
N LEU A 28 6.41 -2.59 9.94
CA LEU A 28 6.37 -4.05 10.04
C LEU A 28 5.57 -4.53 11.27
N GLY A 29 5.81 -3.91 12.41
CA GLY A 29 5.29 -4.37 13.70
C GLY A 29 3.78 -4.27 13.80
N ILE A 30 3.19 -3.16 13.35
CA ILE A 30 1.73 -2.97 13.43
C ILE A 30 0.98 -4.05 12.65
N PRO A 31 1.25 -4.31 11.34
CA PRO A 31 0.59 -5.40 10.62
C PRO A 31 0.81 -6.78 11.26
N VAL A 32 2.01 -7.07 11.76
CA VAL A 32 2.30 -8.34 12.44
C VAL A 32 1.48 -8.48 13.72
N VAL A 33 1.44 -7.45 14.56
CA VAL A 33 0.64 -7.45 15.79
C VAL A 33 -0.85 -7.62 15.47
N LEU A 34 -1.36 -6.91 14.46
CA LEU A 34 -2.77 -7.04 14.04
C LEU A 34 -3.07 -8.46 13.54
N LEU A 35 -2.18 -9.03 12.71
CA LEU A 35 -2.34 -10.39 12.20
C LEU A 35 -2.38 -11.41 13.34
N VAL A 36 -1.41 -11.36 14.26
CA VAL A 36 -1.32 -12.27 15.39
C VAL A 36 -2.52 -12.07 16.33
N PHE A 37 -2.80 -10.83 16.70
CA PHE A 37 -3.87 -10.54 17.65
C PHE A 37 -5.24 -11.02 17.14
N PHE A 38 -5.64 -10.66 15.93
CA PHE A 38 -6.92 -11.03 15.38
C PHE A 38 -7.01 -12.51 14.94
N SER A 39 -5.87 -13.17 14.75
CA SER A 39 -5.87 -14.62 14.50
C SER A 39 -6.01 -15.45 15.79
N VAL A 40 -5.61 -14.90 16.95
CA VAL A 40 -5.65 -15.61 18.23
C VAL A 40 -6.89 -15.24 19.04
N VAL A 41 -7.36 -13.99 18.92
CA VAL A 41 -8.50 -13.47 19.69
C VAL A 41 -9.74 -13.46 18.80
N ASP A 42 -10.74 -14.24 19.15
CA ASP A 42 -12.00 -14.38 18.41
C ASP A 42 -12.92 -13.17 18.63
N VAL A 43 -12.57 -12.05 18.03
CA VAL A 43 -13.32 -10.77 18.12
C VAL A 43 -14.04 -10.42 16.82
N LEU A 44 -13.54 -10.96 15.68
CA LEU A 44 -14.05 -10.58 14.37
C LEU A 44 -15.11 -11.56 13.86
N PRO A 45 -16.23 -11.06 13.33
CA PRO A 45 -17.20 -11.91 12.66
C PRO A 45 -16.60 -12.43 11.34
N LEU A 46 -16.26 -13.70 11.28
CA LEU A 46 -15.73 -14.33 10.08
C LEU A 46 -16.83 -14.48 9.00
N PRO A 47 -16.47 -14.36 7.71
CA PRO A 47 -17.37 -14.69 6.61
C PRO A 47 -17.77 -16.17 6.64
N ALA A 48 -18.96 -16.48 6.11
CA ALA A 48 -19.44 -17.85 6.01
C ALA A 48 -18.47 -18.70 5.15
N GLY A 49 -18.08 -19.87 5.69
CA GLY A 49 -17.19 -20.82 4.99
C GLY A 49 -15.70 -20.65 5.26
N VAL A 50 -15.28 -19.62 5.99
CA VAL A 50 -13.89 -19.45 6.46
C VAL A 50 -13.67 -20.39 7.66
N ARG A 51 -12.62 -21.23 7.61
CA ARG A 51 -12.31 -22.21 8.65
C ARG A 51 -11.47 -21.62 9.77
N GLU A 52 -10.43 -20.87 9.38
CA GLU A 52 -9.49 -20.28 10.33
C GLU A 52 -9.47 -18.74 10.14
N PRO A 53 -9.44 -17.95 11.23
CA PRO A 53 -9.38 -16.49 11.15
C PRO A 53 -8.26 -15.98 10.25
N VAL A 54 -7.10 -16.64 10.27
CA VAL A 54 -5.93 -16.27 9.48
C VAL A 54 -6.16 -16.34 7.98
N ASP A 55 -7.05 -17.21 7.49
CA ASP A 55 -7.35 -17.36 6.06
C ASP A 55 -8.03 -16.10 5.49
N PHE A 56 -8.86 -15.45 6.28
CA PHE A 56 -9.50 -14.19 5.94
C PHE A 56 -8.56 -13.00 6.20
N LEU A 57 -7.86 -13.03 7.33
CA LEU A 57 -7.06 -11.90 7.79
C LEU A 57 -5.77 -11.71 6.99
N ALA A 58 -5.11 -12.78 6.56
CA ALA A 58 -3.81 -12.66 5.90
C ALA A 58 -3.87 -11.82 4.61
N PRO A 59 -4.81 -12.04 3.66
CA PRO A 59 -4.97 -11.16 2.50
C PRO A 59 -5.30 -9.72 2.88
N GLY A 60 -6.19 -9.51 3.86
CA GLY A 60 -6.58 -8.18 4.34
C GLY A 60 -5.42 -7.42 4.98
N ILE A 61 -4.62 -8.07 5.82
CA ILE A 61 -3.44 -7.46 6.46
C ILE A 61 -2.31 -7.20 5.47
N LEU A 62 -2.13 -8.07 4.47
CA LEU A 62 -1.21 -7.79 3.35
C LEU A 62 -1.65 -6.54 2.58
N ALA A 63 -2.93 -6.41 2.27
CA ALA A 63 -3.48 -5.22 1.61
C ALA A 63 -3.29 -3.95 2.46
N LEU A 64 -3.54 -4.04 3.76
CA LEU A 64 -3.33 -2.97 4.73
C LEU A 64 -1.86 -2.55 4.78
N ALA A 65 -0.92 -3.48 4.79
CA ALA A 65 0.51 -3.22 4.80
C ALA A 65 0.96 -2.47 3.54
N VAL A 66 0.50 -2.91 2.36
CA VAL A 66 0.76 -2.23 1.08
C VAL A 66 0.23 -0.79 1.11
N MET A 67 -1.05 -0.60 1.47
CA MET A 67 -1.66 0.73 1.55
C MET A 67 -0.92 1.65 2.53
N SER A 68 -0.56 1.14 3.71
CA SER A 68 0.16 1.90 4.74
C SER A 68 1.54 2.36 4.24
N THR A 69 2.28 1.47 3.61
CA THR A 69 3.65 1.76 3.16
C THR A 69 3.66 2.62 1.90
N ALA A 70 2.91 2.23 0.86
CA ALA A 70 2.90 2.93 -0.42
C ALA A 70 2.22 4.29 -0.36
N MET A 71 1.19 4.46 0.45
CA MET A 71 0.47 5.74 0.54
C MET A 71 0.91 6.56 1.73
N VAL A 72 0.75 6.05 2.95
CA VAL A 72 0.92 6.86 4.17
C VAL A 72 2.39 7.18 4.43
N SER A 73 3.23 6.14 4.55
CA SER A 73 4.64 6.33 4.87
C SER A 73 5.37 7.15 3.80
N LEU A 74 5.09 6.86 2.52
CA LEU A 74 5.66 7.59 1.39
C LEU A 74 5.19 9.05 1.34
N ALA A 75 3.89 9.31 1.57
CA ALA A 75 3.33 10.66 1.59
C ALA A 75 3.97 11.51 2.70
N ILE A 76 4.01 10.97 3.91
CA ILE A 76 4.55 11.68 5.08
C ILE A 76 6.03 11.98 4.87
N ALA A 77 6.84 10.97 4.52
CA ALA A 77 8.27 11.15 4.29
C ALA A 77 8.54 12.22 3.22
N THR A 78 7.87 12.13 2.08
CA THR A 78 8.04 13.06 0.95
C THR A 78 7.52 14.45 1.27
N GLY A 79 6.41 14.57 2.02
CA GLY A 79 5.85 15.84 2.46
C GLY A 79 6.81 16.61 3.38
N PHE A 80 7.44 15.92 4.32
CA PHE A 80 8.47 16.53 5.18
C PHE A 80 9.76 16.84 4.42
N GLU A 81 10.23 15.98 3.52
CA GLU A 81 11.37 16.27 2.66
C GLU A 81 11.16 17.56 1.85
N ARG A 82 9.93 17.78 1.37
CA ARG A 82 9.57 19.03 0.70
C ARG A 82 9.61 20.22 1.66
N SER A 83 9.04 20.09 2.85
CA SER A 83 9.02 21.15 3.87
C SER A 83 10.43 21.56 4.32
N TYR A 84 11.36 20.62 4.36
CA TYR A 84 12.78 20.87 4.70
C TYR A 84 13.63 21.28 3.50
N GLY A 85 13.04 21.49 2.33
CA GLY A 85 13.75 21.95 1.13
C GLY A 85 14.66 20.88 0.48
N VAL A 86 14.55 19.61 0.89
CA VAL A 86 15.32 18.51 0.29
C VAL A 86 14.92 18.32 -1.17
N LEU A 87 13.62 18.34 -1.46
CA LEU A 87 13.12 18.18 -2.82
C LEU A 87 13.56 19.35 -3.72
N LYS A 88 13.64 20.57 -3.20
CA LYS A 88 14.16 21.73 -3.93
C LYS A 88 15.61 21.50 -4.38
N ARG A 89 16.45 20.96 -3.49
CA ARG A 89 17.84 20.59 -3.83
C ARG A 89 17.91 19.47 -4.87
N LEU A 90 17.05 18.45 -4.76
CA LEU A 90 16.94 17.39 -5.76
C LEU A 90 16.49 17.93 -7.12
N GLY A 91 15.60 18.94 -7.14
CA GLY A 91 15.15 19.60 -8.36
C GLY A 91 16.24 20.37 -9.11
N SER A 92 17.37 20.74 -8.46
CA SER A 92 18.55 21.31 -9.10
C SER A 92 19.50 20.27 -9.72
N THR A 93 19.23 18.99 -9.53
CA THR A 93 19.97 17.88 -10.14
C THR A 93 19.34 17.47 -11.48
N PRO A 94 20.01 16.70 -12.34
CA PRO A 94 19.42 16.17 -13.57
C PRO A 94 18.30 15.13 -13.34
N LEU A 95 17.83 14.94 -12.11
CA LEU A 95 16.73 14.06 -11.74
C LEU A 95 15.38 14.75 -12.00
N GLY A 96 14.70 14.41 -13.09
CA GLY A 96 13.37 14.92 -13.40
C GLY A 96 12.30 14.38 -12.45
N ARG A 97 11.15 15.07 -12.35
CA ARG A 97 10.00 14.65 -11.51
C ARG A 97 9.61 13.17 -11.71
N PRO A 98 9.39 12.67 -12.95
CA PRO A 98 9.03 11.28 -13.14
C PRO A 98 10.09 10.29 -12.61
N ALA A 99 11.37 10.63 -12.76
CA ALA A 99 12.47 9.81 -12.27
C ALA A 99 12.49 9.74 -10.74
N LEU A 100 12.20 10.85 -10.04
CA LEU A 100 12.05 10.86 -8.59
C LEU A 100 10.87 10.00 -8.13
N LEU A 101 9.70 10.15 -8.78
CA LEU A 101 8.51 9.36 -8.43
C LEU A 101 8.77 7.86 -8.60
N VAL A 102 9.40 7.47 -9.73
CA VAL A 102 9.79 6.07 -9.97
C VAL A 102 10.79 5.57 -8.93
N ALA A 103 11.81 6.37 -8.58
CA ALA A 103 12.79 5.98 -7.57
C ALA A 103 12.17 5.76 -6.19
N LYS A 104 11.26 6.63 -5.77
CA LYS A 104 10.54 6.51 -4.50
C LYS A 104 9.60 5.30 -4.49
N THR A 105 8.85 5.07 -5.57
CA THR A 105 7.99 3.89 -5.70
C THR A 105 8.82 2.59 -5.71
N ALA A 106 9.96 2.57 -6.39
CA ALA A 106 10.86 1.41 -6.38
C ALA A 106 11.43 1.12 -4.99
N ALA A 107 11.76 2.15 -4.21
CA ALA A 107 12.20 1.96 -2.82
C ALA A 107 11.08 1.39 -1.94
N VAL A 108 9.85 1.85 -2.11
CA VAL A 108 8.67 1.30 -1.42
C VAL A 108 8.47 -0.16 -1.76
N LEU A 109 8.54 -0.57 -3.03
CA LEU A 109 8.42 -1.96 -3.45
C LEU A 109 9.42 -2.89 -2.76
N VAL A 110 10.66 -2.44 -2.54
CA VAL A 110 11.65 -3.24 -1.81
C VAL A 110 11.28 -3.40 -0.34
N VAL A 111 10.78 -2.34 0.31
CA VAL A 111 10.30 -2.40 1.69
C VAL A 111 9.08 -3.31 1.81
N GLU A 112 8.14 -3.21 0.88
CA GLU A 112 6.95 -4.07 0.81
C GLU A 112 7.31 -5.53 0.57
N ALA A 113 8.29 -5.82 -0.28
CA ALA A 113 8.75 -7.19 -0.47
C ALA A 113 9.23 -7.81 0.84
N LEU A 114 9.98 -7.05 1.66
CA LEU A 114 10.38 -7.49 2.99
C LEU A 114 9.16 -7.68 3.92
N GLN A 115 8.21 -6.74 3.90
CA GLN A 115 6.97 -6.86 4.68
C GLN A 115 6.17 -8.11 4.31
N VAL A 116 5.98 -8.35 3.01
CA VAL A 116 5.25 -9.53 2.51
C VAL A 116 5.91 -10.81 2.99
N VAL A 117 7.25 -10.91 2.89
CA VAL A 117 7.98 -12.09 3.38
C VAL A 117 7.75 -12.30 4.87
N VAL A 118 7.84 -11.26 5.70
CA VAL A 118 7.62 -11.36 7.14
C VAL A 118 6.18 -11.74 7.46
N LEU A 119 5.20 -11.07 6.84
CA LEU A 119 3.78 -11.35 7.08
C LEU A 119 3.37 -12.74 6.63
N VAL A 120 3.85 -13.21 5.48
CA VAL A 120 3.61 -14.58 5.00
C VAL A 120 4.23 -15.60 5.95
N ALA A 121 5.45 -15.36 6.44
CA ALA A 121 6.10 -16.25 7.41
C ALA A 121 5.31 -16.32 8.72
N VAL A 122 4.85 -15.19 9.26
CA VAL A 122 4.02 -15.15 10.48
C VAL A 122 2.68 -15.83 10.23
N ALA A 123 2.00 -15.56 9.11
CA ALA A 123 0.74 -16.20 8.76
C ALA A 123 0.89 -17.73 8.65
N ALA A 124 1.99 -18.20 8.04
CA ALA A 124 2.28 -19.63 7.93
C ALA A 124 2.47 -20.31 9.30
N VAL A 125 3.12 -19.62 10.26
CA VAL A 125 3.23 -20.11 11.66
C VAL A 125 1.86 -20.18 12.33
N LEU A 126 0.94 -19.24 11.98
CA LEU A 126 -0.44 -19.25 12.47
C LEU A 126 -1.36 -20.27 11.76
N GLY A 127 -0.81 -21.07 10.83
CA GLY A 127 -1.55 -22.12 10.14
C GLY A 127 -2.04 -21.75 8.73
N TRP A 128 -1.81 -20.53 8.27
CA TRP A 128 -2.23 -20.08 6.94
C TRP A 128 -1.50 -20.86 5.83
N ARG A 129 -2.29 -21.35 4.89
CA ARG A 129 -1.80 -22.09 3.71
C ARG A 129 -2.49 -21.54 2.47
N PRO A 130 -1.89 -20.56 1.79
CA PRO A 130 -2.45 -20.04 0.55
C PRO A 130 -2.43 -21.14 -0.52
N GLU A 131 -3.60 -21.46 -1.07
CA GLU A 131 -3.76 -22.48 -2.12
C GLU A 131 -3.78 -21.86 -3.52
N GLY A 132 -3.68 -20.50 -3.59
CA GLY A 132 -3.75 -19.75 -4.82
C GLY A 132 -2.41 -19.53 -5.52
N SER A 133 -2.29 -18.42 -6.25
CA SER A 133 -1.12 -18.08 -7.07
C SER A 133 -0.32 -16.93 -6.46
N ALA A 134 0.89 -17.22 -5.99
CA ALA A 134 1.83 -16.20 -5.51
C ALA A 134 2.20 -15.19 -6.62
N ALA A 135 2.25 -15.61 -7.88
CA ALA A 135 2.55 -14.73 -9.00
C ALA A 135 1.42 -13.70 -9.24
N LEU A 136 0.15 -14.14 -9.15
CA LEU A 136 -1.00 -13.23 -9.24
C LEU A 136 -1.03 -12.27 -8.05
N ALA A 137 -0.78 -12.76 -6.84
CA ALA A 137 -0.70 -11.92 -5.64
C ALA A 137 0.41 -10.86 -5.77
N ALA A 138 1.60 -11.24 -6.23
CA ALA A 138 2.70 -10.30 -6.46
C ALA A 138 2.36 -9.26 -7.54
N GLY A 139 1.70 -9.68 -8.63
CA GLY A 139 1.20 -8.76 -9.67
C GLY A 139 0.17 -7.78 -9.11
N THR A 140 -0.77 -8.26 -8.30
CA THR A 140 -1.79 -7.43 -7.62
C THR A 140 -1.12 -6.39 -6.71
N ILE A 141 -0.17 -6.81 -5.87
CA ILE A 141 0.60 -5.92 -4.99
C ILE A 141 1.34 -4.86 -5.81
N LEU A 142 2.03 -5.26 -6.87
CA LEU A 142 2.77 -4.33 -7.72
C LEU A 142 1.87 -3.23 -8.31
N VAL A 143 0.73 -3.61 -8.90
CA VAL A 143 -0.22 -2.66 -9.48
C VAL A 143 -0.80 -1.74 -8.40
N ALA A 144 -1.20 -2.29 -7.26
CA ALA A 144 -1.72 -1.52 -6.13
C ALA A 144 -0.70 -0.53 -5.57
N THR A 145 0.56 -0.96 -5.39
CA THR A 145 1.67 -0.10 -4.93
C THR A 145 1.84 1.12 -5.82
N VAL A 146 1.79 0.95 -7.14
CA VAL A 146 1.89 2.07 -8.09
C VAL A 146 0.73 3.05 -7.88
N GLY A 147 -0.49 2.57 -7.71
CA GLY A 147 -1.68 3.39 -7.45
C GLY A 147 -1.58 4.15 -6.12
N PHE A 148 -1.30 3.44 -5.03
CA PHE A 148 -1.18 4.04 -3.69
C PHE A 148 0.00 4.99 -3.56
N ALA A 149 1.15 4.64 -4.15
CA ALA A 149 2.30 5.55 -4.22
C ALA A 149 1.96 6.83 -5.00
N GLY A 150 1.21 6.71 -6.10
CA GLY A 150 0.69 7.85 -6.83
C GLY A 150 -0.18 8.77 -5.97
N ILE A 151 -1.11 8.21 -5.19
CA ILE A 151 -1.96 8.96 -4.24
C ILE A 151 -1.09 9.65 -3.19
N GLY A 152 -0.18 8.92 -2.57
CA GLY A 152 0.73 9.44 -1.54
C GLY A 152 1.60 10.58 -2.06
N LEU A 153 2.20 10.40 -3.23
CA LEU A 153 3.05 11.42 -3.87
C LEU A 153 2.25 12.63 -4.37
N LEU A 154 1.00 12.44 -4.79
CA LEU A 154 0.10 13.55 -5.13
C LEU A 154 -0.17 14.43 -3.91
N MET A 155 -0.49 13.84 -2.77
CA MET A 155 -0.68 14.56 -1.50
C MET A 155 0.60 15.29 -1.10
N ALA A 156 1.73 14.59 -1.07
CA ALA A 156 3.03 15.16 -0.71
C ALA A 156 3.49 16.29 -1.64
N GLY A 157 3.18 16.18 -2.92
CA GLY A 157 3.54 17.19 -3.93
C GLY A 157 2.63 18.42 -3.97
N THR A 158 1.48 18.38 -3.29
CA THR A 158 0.47 19.46 -3.35
C THR A 158 0.17 20.10 -2.01
N LEU A 159 0.23 19.33 -0.91
CA LEU A 159 -0.13 19.76 0.44
C LEU A 159 1.13 20.11 1.25
N ARG A 160 1.01 20.96 2.27
CA ARG A 160 2.10 21.22 3.23
C ARG A 160 2.37 19.95 4.07
N GLY A 161 3.58 19.76 4.58
CA GLY A 161 3.99 18.54 5.28
C GLY A 161 3.06 18.10 6.40
N GLU A 162 2.65 19.03 7.28
CA GLU A 162 1.71 18.74 8.38
C GLU A 162 0.31 18.38 7.87
N VAL A 163 -0.15 19.07 6.81
CA VAL A 163 -1.44 18.77 6.18
C VAL A 163 -1.36 17.43 5.45
N THR A 164 -0.23 17.10 4.85
CA THR A 164 0.01 15.79 4.22
C THR A 164 -0.09 14.66 5.24
N LEU A 165 0.51 14.85 6.42
CA LEU A 165 0.42 13.88 7.52
C LEU A 165 -1.03 13.65 7.96
N ALA A 166 -1.81 14.72 8.17
CA ALA A 166 -3.21 14.62 8.57
C ALA A 166 -4.07 14.00 7.47
N ALA A 167 -3.89 14.44 6.21
CA ALA A 167 -4.65 13.94 5.06
C ALA A 167 -4.34 12.47 4.76
N ALA A 168 -3.07 12.04 4.81
CA ALA A 168 -2.67 10.67 4.57
C ALA A 168 -3.25 9.72 5.63
N ASN A 169 -3.18 10.10 6.91
CA ASN A 169 -3.78 9.30 7.98
C ASN A 169 -5.32 9.30 7.93
N GLY A 170 -5.94 10.44 7.64
CA GLY A 170 -7.40 10.54 7.48
C GLY A 170 -7.89 9.67 6.32
N LEU A 171 -7.24 9.76 5.16
CA LEU A 171 -7.56 8.92 4.00
C LEU A 171 -7.32 7.44 4.30
N TYR A 172 -6.22 7.11 4.99
CA TYR A 172 -5.94 5.74 5.43
C TYR A 172 -7.08 5.15 6.25
N LEU A 173 -7.60 5.90 7.24
CA LEU A 173 -8.72 5.45 8.07
C LEU A 173 -10.00 5.23 7.25
N VAL A 174 -10.31 6.14 6.32
CA VAL A 174 -11.45 5.98 5.42
C VAL A 174 -11.30 4.74 4.55
N LEU A 175 -10.14 4.55 3.94
CA LEU A 175 -9.85 3.38 3.10
C LEU A 175 -9.78 2.08 3.91
N LEU A 176 -9.33 2.11 5.15
CA LEU A 176 -9.35 0.96 6.05
C LEU A 176 -10.79 0.49 6.34
N LEU A 177 -11.69 1.44 6.64
CA LEU A 177 -13.09 1.14 6.95
C LEU A 177 -13.87 0.66 5.71
N LEU A 178 -13.57 1.21 4.54
CA LEU A 178 -14.25 0.90 3.28
C LEU A 178 -13.49 -0.11 2.41
N GLY A 179 -12.34 -0.60 2.85
CA GLY A 179 -11.45 -1.45 2.05
C GLY A 179 -11.69 -2.95 2.18
N GLY A 180 -12.61 -3.40 3.03
CA GLY A 180 -12.84 -4.83 3.24
C GLY A 180 -11.69 -5.57 3.93
N MET A 181 -10.69 -4.84 4.47
CA MET A 181 -9.48 -5.43 5.05
C MET A 181 -9.70 -6.06 6.42
N VAL A 182 -10.59 -5.48 7.21
CA VAL A 182 -10.93 -5.90 8.58
C VAL A 182 -12.37 -6.36 8.67
N PHE A 183 -13.27 -5.67 7.98
CA PHE A 183 -14.68 -6.01 7.92
C PHE A 183 -15.08 -6.35 6.48
N PRO A 184 -15.85 -7.43 6.26
CA PRO A 184 -16.35 -7.78 4.93
C PRO A 184 -17.21 -6.65 4.34
N LEU A 185 -17.08 -6.40 3.03
CA LEU A 185 -17.79 -5.31 2.33
C LEU A 185 -19.31 -5.48 2.32
N ASP A 186 -19.80 -6.72 2.33
CA ASP A 186 -21.22 -7.08 2.38
C ASP A 186 -21.93 -6.62 3.67
N ARG A 187 -21.18 -6.19 4.68
CA ARG A 187 -21.72 -5.59 5.91
C ARG A 187 -21.96 -4.09 5.80
N LEU A 188 -21.49 -3.47 4.74
CA LEU A 188 -21.71 -2.03 4.51
C LEU A 188 -23.15 -1.78 4.00
N PRO A 189 -23.74 -0.62 4.31
CA PRO A 189 -24.96 -0.17 3.62
C PRO A 189 -24.73 -0.11 2.11
N ALA A 190 -25.74 -0.49 1.30
CA ALA A 190 -25.62 -0.65 -0.16
C ALA A 190 -24.99 0.56 -0.89
N GLY A 191 -25.27 1.79 -0.44
CA GLY A 191 -24.67 2.99 -1.01
C GLY A 191 -23.17 3.14 -0.71
N LEU A 192 -22.72 2.73 0.48
CA LEU A 192 -21.29 2.73 0.85
C LEU A 192 -20.55 1.56 0.18
N GLU A 193 -21.17 0.40 0.07
CA GLU A 193 -20.62 -0.75 -0.65
C GLU A 193 -20.33 -0.40 -2.11
N ALA A 194 -21.30 0.24 -2.81
CA ALA A 194 -21.09 0.67 -4.18
C ALA A 194 -19.92 1.64 -4.35
N VAL A 195 -19.73 2.57 -3.41
CA VAL A 195 -18.58 3.48 -3.39
C VAL A 195 -17.30 2.74 -3.06
N ALA A 196 -17.33 1.81 -2.10
CA ALA A 196 -16.17 1.03 -1.68
C ALA A 196 -15.53 0.25 -2.85
N HIS A 197 -16.35 -0.37 -3.71
CA HIS A 197 -15.87 -1.08 -4.90
C HIS A 197 -15.12 -0.21 -5.92
N LEU A 198 -15.26 1.12 -5.87
CA LEU A 198 -14.51 2.05 -6.71
C LEU A 198 -13.19 2.50 -6.05
N LEU A 199 -12.97 2.14 -4.79
CA LEU A 199 -11.78 2.54 -4.05
C LEU A 199 -10.64 1.52 -4.26
N PRO A 200 -9.38 1.99 -4.33
CA PRO A 200 -8.24 1.10 -4.55
C PRO A 200 -8.02 0.11 -3.40
N ALA A 201 -8.50 0.44 -2.20
CA ALA A 201 -8.35 -0.41 -1.02
C ALA A 201 -9.23 -1.66 -1.11
N ALA A 202 -10.51 -1.52 -1.44
CA ALA A 202 -11.42 -2.65 -1.64
C ALA A 202 -10.98 -3.51 -2.83
N ALA A 203 -10.64 -2.85 -3.95
CA ALA A 203 -10.15 -3.54 -5.13
C ALA A 203 -8.87 -4.37 -4.85
N LEU A 204 -7.94 -3.85 -4.02
CA LEU A 204 -6.76 -4.60 -3.60
C LEU A 204 -7.13 -5.81 -2.75
N THR A 205 -7.99 -5.63 -1.75
CA THR A 205 -8.39 -6.72 -0.84
C THR A 205 -9.09 -7.85 -1.61
N GLU A 206 -10.04 -7.51 -2.48
CA GLU A 206 -10.76 -8.48 -3.31
C GLU A 206 -9.84 -9.20 -4.30
N ALA A 207 -8.99 -8.46 -5.02
CA ALA A 207 -8.07 -9.04 -5.99
C ALA A 207 -7.01 -9.92 -5.31
N LEU A 208 -6.52 -9.53 -4.13
CA LEU A 208 -5.53 -10.30 -3.38
C LEU A 208 -6.17 -11.56 -2.78
N GLY A 209 -7.37 -11.46 -2.22
CA GLY A 209 -8.14 -12.60 -1.74
C GLY A 209 -8.39 -13.62 -2.85
N ALA A 210 -8.83 -13.18 -4.02
CA ALA A 210 -9.06 -14.03 -5.19
C ALA A 210 -7.76 -14.66 -5.74
N ALA A 211 -6.64 -13.94 -5.68
CA ALA A 211 -5.33 -14.47 -6.11
C ALA A 211 -4.80 -15.55 -5.17
N LEU A 212 -5.09 -15.44 -3.86
CA LEU A 212 -4.56 -16.34 -2.82
C LEU A 212 -5.50 -17.51 -2.49
N SER A 213 -6.75 -17.50 -3.03
CA SER A 213 -7.72 -18.59 -2.87
C SER A 213 -7.58 -19.66 -3.96
N ALA A 214 -8.16 -20.86 -3.74
CA ALA A 214 -8.23 -21.91 -4.75
C ALA A 214 -9.68 -22.07 -5.30
N PRO A 215 -9.88 -22.07 -6.64
CA PRO A 215 -8.87 -21.77 -7.67
C PRO A 215 -8.51 -20.29 -7.70
N ALA A 216 -7.24 -19.97 -7.96
CA ALA A 216 -6.81 -18.58 -8.10
C ALA A 216 -7.51 -17.93 -9.31
N THR A 217 -8.13 -16.78 -9.08
CA THR A 217 -8.89 -16.07 -10.11
C THR A 217 -8.45 -14.61 -10.23
N VAL A 218 -8.74 -14.01 -11.37
CA VAL A 218 -8.51 -12.59 -11.64
C VAL A 218 -9.87 -11.91 -11.77
N PRO A 219 -10.41 -11.33 -10.68
CA PRO A 219 -11.68 -10.63 -10.75
C PRO A 219 -11.55 -9.38 -11.60
N THR A 220 -12.26 -9.33 -12.72
CA THR A 220 -12.12 -8.26 -13.74
C THR A 220 -12.40 -6.87 -13.16
N GLY A 221 -13.47 -6.72 -12.37
CA GLY A 221 -13.85 -5.44 -11.75
C GLY A 221 -12.75 -4.85 -10.88
N PRO A 222 -12.32 -5.52 -9.82
CA PRO A 222 -11.23 -5.08 -8.94
C PRO A 222 -9.92 -4.78 -9.68
N TRP A 223 -9.55 -5.62 -10.66
CA TRP A 223 -8.36 -5.38 -11.46
C TRP A 223 -8.45 -4.13 -12.34
N LEU A 224 -9.62 -3.84 -12.92
CA LEU A 224 -9.82 -2.60 -13.68
C LEU A 224 -9.73 -1.37 -12.78
N VAL A 225 -10.30 -1.44 -11.58
CA VAL A 225 -10.20 -0.34 -10.60
C VAL A 225 -8.75 -0.12 -10.19
N LEU A 226 -8.00 -1.18 -9.85
CA LEU A 226 -6.57 -1.07 -9.51
C LEU A 226 -5.76 -0.49 -10.67
N ALA A 227 -5.98 -0.98 -11.90
CA ALA A 227 -5.29 -0.48 -13.08
C ALA A 227 -5.61 1.00 -13.35
N ALA A 228 -6.87 1.42 -13.18
CA ALA A 228 -7.25 2.82 -13.30
C ALA A 228 -6.51 3.69 -12.28
N TRP A 229 -6.48 3.31 -11.01
CA TRP A 229 -5.75 4.03 -9.98
C TRP A 229 -4.23 4.02 -10.21
N ALA A 230 -3.66 2.91 -10.69
CA ALA A 230 -2.24 2.79 -11.03
C ALA A 230 -1.80 3.70 -12.20
N VAL A 231 -2.73 4.12 -13.05
CA VAL A 231 -2.47 5.07 -14.14
C VAL A 231 -2.78 6.50 -13.71
N VAL A 232 -3.98 6.72 -13.18
CA VAL A 232 -4.49 8.08 -12.89
C VAL A 232 -3.72 8.76 -11.76
N ALA A 233 -3.48 8.05 -10.65
CA ALA A 233 -2.85 8.67 -9.49
C ALA A 233 -1.39 9.09 -9.75
N PRO A 234 -0.51 8.25 -10.33
CA PRO A 234 0.86 8.68 -10.67
C PRO A 234 0.90 9.75 -11.75
N ALA A 235 -0.02 9.71 -12.74
CA ALA A 235 -0.11 10.75 -13.76
C ALA A 235 -0.46 12.11 -13.16
N LEU A 236 -1.45 12.15 -12.26
CA LEU A 236 -1.81 13.38 -11.53
C LEU A 236 -0.66 13.83 -10.61
N ALA A 237 0.01 12.90 -9.93
CA ALA A 237 1.17 13.20 -9.13
C ALA A 237 2.27 13.85 -10.00
N ALA A 238 2.64 13.25 -11.12
CA ALA A 238 3.67 13.77 -12.01
C ALA A 238 3.32 15.17 -12.57
N TRP A 239 2.04 15.40 -12.86
CA TRP A 239 1.56 16.68 -13.38
C TRP A 239 1.53 17.79 -12.32
N ARG A 240 1.04 17.48 -11.11
CA ARG A 240 0.81 18.48 -10.05
C ARG A 240 1.96 18.62 -9.07
N PHE A 241 2.95 17.73 -9.11
CA PHE A 241 4.06 17.72 -8.15
C PHE A 241 4.86 19.02 -8.18
N ARG A 242 5.02 19.61 -7.00
CA ARG A 242 5.81 20.84 -6.79
C ARG A 242 7.06 20.51 -5.97
N TRP A 243 8.18 21.12 -6.36
CA TRP A 243 9.46 20.99 -5.66
C TRP A 243 9.53 21.85 -4.39
N GLU A 244 8.66 22.85 -4.27
CA GLU A 244 8.56 23.83 -3.18
C GLU A 244 7.11 23.94 -2.69
#